data_1c32d9fb3ebfe08c7af00c452f423865
#
_entry.id   1c32d9fb3ebfe08c7af00c452f423865
#
_cell.length_a   1.000
_cell.length_b   1.000
_cell.length_c   1.000
_cell.angle_alpha   90.00
_cell.angle_beta   90.00
_cell.angle_gamma   90.00
#
_symmetry.space_group_name_H-M   'P 1'
#
loop_
_entity.id
_entity.type
_entity.pdbx_description
1 polymer ?
#
loop_
_entity_poly.entity_id
_entity_poly.type
_entity_poly.pdbx_seq_one_letter_code
_entity_poly.pdbx_strand_id
1 'polypeptide(L)'
;KDSLILDFFSGSATTAHAVMQLNAEDGGHRKFIMVQLPEKTDEKSEAFKAGYKNICEIGKERIRRAGKKIKAQLMAEGKETRDIAEKKAQGNAVAVSKAYWIDSPEYKSANKQMASDLDTGFRVLKLDSTNMKDVYYNPAEITIDTIMGTVDNIKEDRTPEDLLFQVMLDLGVLLSSKIEKSTIGGKTVFNVEDSYLIACFDDNVTDEVITAIA
;
A
#
# COMPACT_ATOMS: atom_id res chain seq x y z
N LYS A 1 17.34 -9.91 2.44
CA LYS A 1 15.94 -10.22 2.16
C LYS A 1 15.00 -8.99 2.25
N ASP A 2 15.57 -7.75 2.34
CA ASP A 2 14.84 -6.50 2.58
C ASP A 2 15.02 -5.48 1.44
N SER A 3 15.20 -5.99 0.22
CA SER A 3 15.41 -5.16 -0.97
C SER A 3 14.16 -4.39 -1.35
N LEU A 4 14.35 -3.19 -1.90
CA LEU A 4 13.31 -2.44 -2.60
C LEU A 4 13.44 -2.69 -4.10
N ILE A 5 12.36 -3.16 -4.72
CA ILE A 5 12.29 -3.48 -6.15
C ILE A 5 11.48 -2.38 -6.85
N LEU A 6 12.08 -1.76 -7.86
CA LEU A 6 11.45 -0.74 -8.67
C LEU A 6 11.22 -1.27 -10.09
N ASP A 7 9.99 -1.14 -10.58
CA ASP A 7 9.58 -1.50 -11.93
C ASP A 7 8.84 -0.33 -12.58
N PHE A 8 9.51 0.31 -13.57
CA PHE A 8 9.03 1.55 -14.20
C PHE A 8 7.92 1.35 -15.23
N PHE A 9 7.83 0.18 -15.83
CA PHE A 9 6.78 -0.16 -16.80
C PHE A 9 6.14 -1.47 -16.38
N SER A 10 5.55 -1.43 -15.19
CA SER A 10 5.09 -2.63 -14.48
C SER A 10 3.95 -3.39 -15.16
N GLY A 11 3.35 -2.81 -16.18
CA GLY A 11 2.27 -3.43 -16.94
C GLY A 11 1.15 -3.91 -16.03
N SER A 12 0.93 -5.20 -16.01
CA SER A 12 -0.06 -5.84 -15.12
C SER A 12 0.47 -6.18 -13.73
N ALA A 13 1.59 -5.59 -13.29
CA ALA A 13 2.21 -5.77 -11.97
C ALA A 13 2.64 -7.23 -11.64
N THR A 14 3.22 -7.92 -12.61
CA THR A 14 3.74 -9.28 -12.41
C THR A 14 4.91 -9.29 -11.42
N THR A 15 5.75 -8.28 -11.45
CA THR A 15 6.88 -8.11 -10.52
C THR A 15 6.41 -8.02 -9.07
N ALA A 16 5.35 -7.27 -8.77
CA ALA A 16 4.77 -7.20 -7.44
C ALA A 16 4.27 -8.56 -6.93
N HIS A 17 3.62 -9.33 -7.82
CA HIS A 17 3.21 -10.70 -7.50
C HIS A 17 4.42 -11.59 -7.17
N ALA A 18 5.49 -11.53 -7.97
CA ALA A 18 6.71 -12.31 -7.73
C ALA A 18 7.39 -11.93 -6.40
N VAL A 19 7.42 -10.65 -6.05
CA VAL A 19 7.99 -10.18 -4.77
C VAL A 19 7.20 -10.73 -3.58
N MET A 20 5.87 -10.67 -3.62
CA MET A 20 5.02 -11.24 -2.56
C MET A 20 5.21 -12.77 -2.45
N GLN A 21 5.30 -13.47 -3.59
CA GLN A 21 5.54 -14.90 -3.62
C GLN A 21 6.88 -15.26 -2.98
N LEU A 22 7.95 -14.54 -3.34
CA LEU A 22 9.28 -14.78 -2.79
C LEU A 22 9.36 -14.48 -1.28
N ASN A 23 8.68 -13.43 -0.82
CA ASN A 23 8.57 -13.16 0.61
C ASN A 23 7.86 -14.28 1.37
N ALA A 24 6.81 -14.86 0.77
CA ALA A 24 6.11 -16.00 1.34
C ALA A 24 6.98 -17.27 1.40
N GLU A 25 7.86 -17.49 0.41
CA GLU A 25 8.71 -18.67 0.33
C GLU A 25 9.88 -18.64 1.31
N ASP A 26 10.46 -17.45 1.53
CA ASP A 26 11.71 -17.35 2.30
C ASP A 26 11.64 -16.47 3.55
N GLY A 27 10.43 -15.98 3.91
CA GLY A 27 10.22 -15.07 5.04
C GLY A 27 10.92 -13.73 4.87
N GLY A 28 11.06 -13.24 3.64
CA GLY A 28 11.66 -11.94 3.34
C GLY A 28 10.65 -10.79 3.51
N HIS A 29 11.18 -9.56 3.60
CA HIS A 29 10.40 -8.32 3.73
C HIS A 29 10.70 -7.35 2.58
N ARG A 30 10.88 -7.90 1.37
CA ARG A 30 11.10 -7.09 0.17
C ARG A 30 9.89 -6.22 -0.10
N LYS A 31 10.15 -4.98 -0.50
CA LYS A 31 9.14 -4.01 -0.91
C LYS A 31 9.20 -3.80 -2.42
N PHE A 32 8.13 -3.28 -3.00
CA PHE A 32 8.08 -2.95 -4.42
C PHE A 32 7.49 -1.55 -4.67
N ILE A 33 7.98 -0.91 -5.72
CA ILE A 33 7.41 0.31 -6.30
C ILE A 33 7.10 -0.01 -7.76
N MET A 34 5.82 0.06 -8.12
CA MET A 34 5.32 -0.18 -9.48
C MET A 34 4.91 1.14 -10.10
N VAL A 35 5.56 1.52 -11.18
CA VAL A 35 5.22 2.74 -11.93
C VAL A 35 4.62 2.35 -13.27
N GLN A 36 3.43 2.85 -13.58
CA GLN A 36 2.74 2.56 -14.82
C GLN A 36 1.89 3.74 -15.29
N LEU A 37 1.97 4.05 -16.56
CA LEU A 37 1.05 4.98 -17.21
C LEU A 37 -0.34 4.33 -17.34
N PRO A 38 -1.43 5.09 -17.16
CA PRO A 38 -2.79 4.56 -17.21
C PRO A 38 -3.27 4.34 -18.67
N GLU A 39 -2.57 3.52 -19.42
CA GLU A 39 -2.93 3.16 -20.79
C GLU A 39 -4.31 2.51 -20.81
N LYS A 40 -5.18 3.03 -21.66
CA LYS A 40 -6.57 2.56 -21.79
C LYS A 40 -6.61 1.13 -22.33
N THR A 41 -7.49 0.32 -21.77
CA THR A 41 -7.82 -1.00 -22.33
C THR A 41 -8.72 -0.85 -23.54
N ASP A 42 -8.58 -1.76 -24.50
CA ASP A 42 -9.49 -1.82 -25.67
C ASP A 42 -10.92 -2.11 -25.19
N GLU A 43 -11.89 -1.33 -25.63
CA GLU A 43 -13.29 -1.44 -25.25
C GLU A 43 -13.90 -2.81 -25.60
N LYS A 44 -13.34 -3.51 -26.59
CA LYS A 44 -13.74 -4.85 -26.99
C LYS A 44 -13.07 -5.97 -26.16
N SER A 45 -12.05 -5.61 -25.35
CA SER A 45 -11.32 -6.59 -24.56
C SER A 45 -12.14 -7.13 -23.40
N GLU A 46 -11.82 -8.35 -22.98
CA GLU A 46 -12.41 -8.95 -21.78
C GLU A 46 -12.08 -8.15 -20.49
N ALA A 47 -10.91 -7.51 -20.47
CA ALA A 47 -10.51 -6.66 -19.35
C ALA A 47 -11.45 -5.44 -19.21
N PHE A 48 -11.78 -4.78 -20.31
CA PHE A 48 -12.71 -3.64 -20.30
C PHE A 48 -14.13 -4.07 -19.91
N LYS A 49 -14.62 -5.19 -20.44
CA LYS A 49 -15.94 -5.77 -20.07
C LYS A 49 -15.99 -6.14 -18.59
N ALA A 50 -14.87 -6.56 -18.00
CA ALA A 50 -14.74 -6.84 -16.57
C ALA A 50 -14.60 -5.58 -15.70
N GLY A 51 -14.65 -4.39 -16.29
CA GLY A 51 -14.62 -3.10 -15.58
C GLY A 51 -13.23 -2.45 -15.46
N TYR A 52 -12.17 -3.06 -15.99
CA TYR A 52 -10.82 -2.51 -15.95
C TYR A 52 -10.59 -1.58 -17.14
N LYS A 53 -10.71 -0.27 -16.93
CA LYS A 53 -10.62 0.75 -17.98
C LYS A 53 -9.19 1.06 -18.42
N ASN A 54 -8.19 0.69 -17.66
CA ASN A 54 -6.77 0.88 -17.97
C ASN A 54 -5.92 -0.21 -17.33
N ILE A 55 -4.66 -0.29 -17.76
CA ILE A 55 -3.73 -1.31 -17.31
C ILE A 55 -3.38 -1.20 -15.81
N CYS A 56 -3.42 0.01 -15.23
CA CYS A 56 -3.17 0.19 -13.79
C CYS A 56 -4.26 -0.48 -12.95
N GLU A 57 -5.52 -0.46 -13.40
CA GLU A 57 -6.61 -1.18 -12.70
C GLU A 57 -6.38 -2.68 -12.73
N ILE A 58 -5.90 -3.23 -13.84
CA ILE A 58 -5.51 -4.64 -13.96
C ILE A 58 -4.37 -4.95 -12.99
N GLY A 59 -3.34 -4.10 -12.95
CA GLY A 59 -2.20 -4.27 -12.04
C GLY A 59 -2.62 -4.28 -10.57
N LYS A 60 -3.43 -3.31 -10.15
CA LYS A 60 -3.96 -3.24 -8.77
C LYS A 60 -4.75 -4.51 -8.39
N GLU A 61 -5.60 -4.98 -9.29
CA GLU A 61 -6.39 -6.19 -9.05
C GLU A 61 -5.51 -7.44 -9.03
N ARG A 62 -4.49 -7.54 -9.88
CA ARG A 62 -3.52 -8.62 -9.82
C ARG A 62 -2.84 -8.68 -8.45
N ILE A 63 -2.36 -7.54 -7.91
CA ILE A 63 -1.71 -7.50 -6.60
C ILE A 63 -2.66 -8.01 -5.52
N ARG A 64 -3.91 -7.53 -5.51
CA ARG A 64 -4.93 -7.98 -4.53
C ARG A 64 -5.20 -9.49 -4.61
N ARG A 65 -5.39 -10.01 -5.84
CA ARG A 65 -5.65 -11.46 -6.04
C ARG A 65 -4.43 -12.30 -5.70
N ALA A 66 -3.24 -11.85 -6.06
CA ALA A 66 -2.00 -12.54 -5.73
C ALA A 66 -1.82 -12.65 -4.22
N GLY A 67 -1.96 -11.55 -3.47
CA GLY A 67 -1.88 -11.57 -2.01
C GLY A 67 -2.87 -12.53 -1.36
N LYS A 68 -4.13 -12.51 -1.79
CA LYS A 68 -5.15 -13.45 -1.30
C LYS A 68 -4.79 -14.90 -1.61
N LYS A 69 -4.33 -15.18 -2.84
CA LYS A 69 -3.97 -16.52 -3.28
C LYS A 69 -2.77 -17.06 -2.48
N ILE A 70 -1.72 -16.27 -2.32
CA ILE A 70 -0.51 -16.65 -1.59
C ILE A 70 -0.85 -16.96 -0.12
N LYS A 71 -1.59 -16.07 0.56
CA LYS A 71 -2.06 -16.32 1.93
C LYS A 71 -2.89 -17.60 2.04
N ALA A 72 -3.80 -17.83 1.09
CA ALA A 72 -4.61 -19.04 1.07
C ALA A 72 -3.77 -20.31 0.85
N GLN A 73 -2.74 -20.24 0.01
CA GLN A 73 -1.80 -21.35 -0.21
C GLN A 73 -1.03 -21.68 1.06
N LEU A 74 -0.44 -20.69 1.74
CA LEU A 74 0.25 -20.90 3.01
C LEU A 74 -0.66 -21.54 4.07
N MET A 75 -1.92 -21.10 4.15
CA MET A 75 -2.90 -21.69 5.07
C MET A 75 -3.29 -23.10 4.65
N ALA A 76 -3.37 -23.40 3.35
CA ALA A 76 -3.73 -24.73 2.84
C ALA A 76 -2.59 -25.75 3.05
N GLU A 77 -1.33 -25.33 2.84
CA GLU A 77 -0.16 -26.17 3.10
C GLU A 77 -0.08 -26.56 4.58
N GLY A 78 -0.39 -25.63 5.49
CA GLY A 78 -0.52 -25.93 6.92
C GLY A 78 -1.70 -26.85 7.30
N LYS A 79 -2.58 -27.18 6.35
CA LYS A 79 -3.69 -28.13 6.54
C LYS A 79 -3.45 -29.48 5.86
N GLU A 80 -2.34 -29.65 5.16
CA GLU A 80 -2.02 -30.91 4.50
C GLU A 80 -1.94 -32.03 5.55
N THR A 81 -2.64 -33.12 5.30
CA THR A 81 -2.61 -34.26 6.20
C THR A 81 -1.36 -35.11 5.94
N ARG A 82 -0.88 -35.79 7.00
CA ARG A 82 0.25 -36.71 6.94
C ARG A 82 0.07 -37.75 5.79
N ASP A 83 -1.12 -38.33 5.66
CA ASP A 83 -1.41 -39.33 4.64
C ASP A 83 -1.22 -38.80 3.22
N ILE A 84 -1.61 -37.55 2.98
CA ILE A 84 -1.43 -36.88 1.68
C ILE A 84 0.05 -36.63 1.43
N ALA A 85 0.78 -36.13 2.44
CA ALA A 85 2.19 -35.85 2.35
C ALA A 85 3.02 -37.14 2.17
N GLU A 86 2.67 -38.24 2.84
CA GLU A 86 3.30 -39.56 2.66
C GLU A 86 3.05 -40.12 1.25
N LYS A 87 1.84 -39.99 0.72
CA LYS A 87 1.52 -40.38 -0.67
C LYS A 87 2.35 -39.59 -1.67
N LYS A 88 2.50 -38.28 -1.49
CA LYS A 88 3.33 -37.43 -2.34
C LYS A 88 4.84 -37.80 -2.23
N ALA A 89 5.26 -38.28 -1.08
CA ALA A 89 6.64 -38.70 -0.84
C ALA A 89 7.05 -39.99 -1.58
N GLN A 90 6.09 -40.76 -2.09
CA GLN A 90 6.33 -41.99 -2.86
C GLN A 90 7.26 -43.00 -2.15
N GLY A 91 7.18 -43.10 -0.85
CA GLY A 91 8.02 -44.00 -0.04
C GLY A 91 9.49 -43.56 0.15
N ASN A 92 9.86 -42.38 -0.31
CA ASN A 92 11.17 -41.79 -0.01
C ASN A 92 11.29 -41.46 1.48
N ALA A 93 12.24 -42.06 2.19
CA ALA A 93 12.38 -41.91 3.65
C ALA A 93 12.57 -40.45 4.10
N VAL A 94 13.30 -39.64 3.34
CA VAL A 94 13.50 -38.20 3.63
C VAL A 94 12.19 -37.42 3.43
N ALA A 95 11.45 -37.74 2.39
CA ALA A 95 10.18 -37.10 2.08
C ALA A 95 9.09 -37.55 3.07
N VAL A 96 9.12 -38.80 3.50
CA VAL A 96 8.23 -39.31 4.57
C VAL A 96 8.53 -38.58 5.90
N SER A 97 9.80 -38.41 6.27
CA SER A 97 10.19 -37.61 7.45
C SER A 97 9.65 -36.18 7.36
N LYS A 98 9.74 -35.55 6.18
CA LYS A 98 9.17 -34.22 5.92
C LYS A 98 7.64 -34.24 6.04
N ALA A 99 6.96 -35.32 5.61
CA ALA A 99 5.52 -35.48 5.73
C ALA A 99 5.05 -35.49 7.19
N TYR A 100 5.79 -36.18 8.07
CA TYR A 100 5.51 -36.14 9.52
C TYR A 100 5.63 -34.73 10.10
N TRP A 101 6.65 -33.97 9.66
CA TRP A 101 6.84 -32.60 10.11
C TRP A 101 5.72 -31.66 9.61
N ILE A 102 5.28 -31.81 8.37
CA ILE A 102 4.17 -31.03 7.77
C ILE A 102 2.87 -31.20 8.57
N ASP A 103 2.61 -32.38 9.12
CA ASP A 103 1.41 -32.63 9.92
C ASP A 103 1.54 -32.19 11.38
N SER A 104 2.70 -31.78 11.80
CA SER A 104 2.93 -31.33 13.18
C SER A 104 2.16 -30.05 13.50
N PRO A 105 1.71 -29.87 14.77
CA PRO A 105 1.08 -28.63 15.20
C PRO A 105 1.98 -27.41 15.04
N GLU A 106 3.29 -27.57 15.22
CA GLU A 106 4.30 -26.52 15.08
C GLU A 106 4.38 -26.02 13.63
N TYR A 107 4.42 -26.92 12.66
CA TYR A 107 4.43 -26.53 11.23
C TYR A 107 3.14 -25.80 10.82
N LYS A 108 2.00 -26.33 11.23
CA LYS A 108 0.69 -25.70 10.95
C LYS A 108 0.57 -24.33 11.61
N SER A 109 1.08 -24.18 12.81
CA SER A 109 1.12 -22.91 13.53
C SER A 109 2.06 -21.91 12.84
N ALA A 110 3.26 -22.35 12.43
CA ALA A 110 4.23 -21.53 11.73
C ALA A 110 3.67 -20.99 10.40
N ASN A 111 3.04 -21.84 9.57
CA ASN A 111 2.45 -21.41 8.33
C ASN A 111 1.28 -20.43 8.52
N LYS A 112 0.47 -20.63 9.56
CA LYS A 112 -0.59 -19.69 9.91
C LYS A 112 -0.02 -18.34 10.32
N GLN A 113 1.06 -18.33 11.09
CA GLN A 113 1.76 -17.11 11.48
C GLN A 113 2.37 -16.42 10.25
N MET A 114 3.09 -17.14 9.40
CA MET A 114 3.64 -16.60 8.15
C MET A 114 2.55 -15.98 7.25
N ALA A 115 1.39 -16.64 7.12
CA ALA A 115 0.28 -16.09 6.35
C ALA A 115 -0.30 -14.82 6.98
N SER A 116 -0.29 -14.72 8.31
CA SER A 116 -0.70 -13.52 9.05
C SER A 116 0.28 -12.37 8.84
N ASP A 117 1.57 -12.66 8.97
CA ASP A 117 2.65 -11.67 8.95
C ASP A 117 3.02 -11.21 7.53
N LEU A 118 2.61 -11.98 6.51
CA LEU A 118 2.89 -11.63 5.12
C LEU A 118 2.21 -10.31 4.76
N ASP A 119 3.01 -9.28 4.51
CA ASP A 119 2.52 -8.00 3.99
C ASP A 119 2.08 -8.15 2.52
N THR A 120 0.81 -7.97 2.29
CA THR A 120 0.19 -7.96 0.95
C THR A 120 -0.49 -6.62 0.65
N GLY A 121 -0.29 -5.64 1.52
CA GLY A 121 -0.79 -4.29 1.35
C GLY A 121 0.01 -3.51 0.30
N PHE A 122 -0.62 -2.49 -0.28
CA PHE A 122 0.05 -1.52 -1.13
C PHE A 122 -0.71 -0.21 -1.13
N ARG A 123 0.02 0.89 -1.32
CA ARG A 123 -0.57 2.21 -1.57
C ARG A 123 -0.67 2.47 -3.05
N VAL A 124 -1.69 3.21 -3.43
CA VAL A 124 -1.87 3.73 -4.79
C VAL A 124 -1.73 5.23 -4.72
N LEU A 125 -0.72 5.73 -5.41
CA LEU A 125 -0.48 7.17 -5.55
C LEU A 125 -0.67 7.55 -7.02
N LYS A 126 -1.19 8.73 -7.26
CA LYS A 126 -1.34 9.30 -8.58
C LYS A 126 -0.52 10.58 -8.64
N LEU A 127 0.37 10.67 -9.61
CA LEU A 127 1.05 11.93 -9.88
C LEU A 127 0.05 12.92 -10.46
N ASP A 128 -0.11 14.04 -9.81
CA ASP A 128 -1.01 15.12 -10.20
C ASP A 128 -0.29 16.48 -10.11
N SER A 129 -1.00 17.57 -10.38
CA SER A 129 -0.52 18.92 -10.14
C SER A 129 -0.40 19.20 -8.63
N THR A 130 0.32 20.26 -8.26
CA THR A 130 0.41 20.72 -6.87
C THR A 130 -0.97 20.86 -6.22
N ASN A 131 -1.03 20.69 -4.90
CA ASN A 131 -2.26 20.88 -4.12
C ASN A 131 -2.67 22.35 -4.00
N MET A 132 -1.76 23.26 -4.32
CA MET A 132 -2.00 24.70 -4.19
C MET A 132 -2.57 25.28 -5.48
N LYS A 133 -3.44 26.30 -5.37
CA LYS A 133 -3.90 27.12 -6.48
C LYS A 133 -2.71 27.87 -7.07
N ASP A 134 -2.68 28.02 -8.40
CA ASP A 134 -1.67 28.86 -9.05
C ASP A 134 -1.96 30.32 -8.72
N VAL A 135 -0.93 31.01 -8.25
CA VAL A 135 -1.03 32.42 -7.89
C VAL A 135 -0.15 33.22 -8.85
N TYR A 136 -0.78 33.88 -9.80
CA TYR A 136 -0.14 34.79 -10.74
C TYR A 136 -0.61 36.20 -10.46
N TYR A 137 0.20 36.99 -9.79
CA TYR A 137 -0.10 38.40 -9.58
C TYR A 137 0.81 39.28 -10.42
N ASN A 138 0.17 40.10 -11.26
CA ASN A 138 0.82 41.30 -11.74
C ASN A 138 0.88 42.29 -10.55
N PRO A 139 2.06 42.83 -10.19
CA PRO A 139 2.18 43.78 -9.06
C PRO A 139 1.18 44.94 -9.10
N ALA A 140 0.73 45.35 -10.28
CA ALA A 140 -0.26 46.41 -10.46
C ALA A 140 -1.71 45.99 -10.14
N GLU A 141 -1.97 44.69 -10.01
CA GLU A 141 -3.31 44.11 -9.78
C GLU A 141 -3.49 43.61 -8.35
N ILE A 142 -2.50 43.79 -7.48
CA ILE A 142 -2.57 43.37 -6.08
C ILE A 142 -3.52 44.29 -5.34
N THR A 143 -4.63 43.71 -4.85
CA THR A 143 -5.63 44.37 -4.01
C THR A 143 -5.74 43.64 -2.69
N ILE A 144 -6.41 44.24 -1.72
CA ILE A 144 -6.70 43.58 -0.41
C ILE A 144 -7.50 42.28 -0.67
N ASP A 145 -8.45 42.30 -1.60
CA ASP A 145 -9.27 41.12 -1.94
C ASP A 145 -8.42 39.99 -2.56
N THR A 146 -7.46 40.32 -3.42
CA THR A 146 -6.52 39.32 -3.96
C THR A 146 -5.64 38.72 -2.87
N ILE A 147 -5.17 39.54 -1.90
CA ILE A 147 -4.39 39.05 -0.76
C ILE A 147 -5.25 38.17 0.13
N MET A 148 -6.47 38.59 0.45
CA MET A 148 -7.40 37.78 1.28
C MET A 148 -7.78 36.47 0.59
N GLY A 149 -7.90 36.46 -0.75
CA GLY A 149 -8.13 35.25 -1.53
C GLY A 149 -6.97 34.24 -1.52
N THR A 150 -5.76 34.64 -1.06
CA THR A 150 -4.62 33.73 -0.92
C THR A 150 -4.58 33.02 0.43
N VAL A 151 -5.40 33.41 1.38
CA VAL A 151 -5.46 32.77 2.71
C VAL A 151 -5.87 31.31 2.59
N ASP A 152 -6.77 31.00 1.65
CA ASP A 152 -7.14 29.63 1.27
C ASP A 152 -6.70 29.36 -0.17
N ASN A 153 -5.46 28.93 -0.31
CA ASN A 153 -4.85 28.64 -1.61
C ASN A 153 -4.86 27.13 -1.97
N ILE A 154 -5.50 26.30 -1.16
CA ILE A 154 -5.64 24.86 -1.45
C ILE A 154 -6.71 24.68 -2.53
N LYS A 155 -6.46 23.77 -3.47
CA LYS A 155 -7.46 23.39 -4.49
C LYS A 155 -8.63 22.67 -3.83
N GLU A 156 -9.85 22.95 -4.28
CA GLU A 156 -11.09 22.44 -3.68
C GLU A 156 -11.26 20.91 -3.82
N ASP A 157 -10.57 20.31 -4.78
CA ASP A 157 -10.60 18.86 -5.04
C ASP A 157 -9.53 18.07 -4.26
N ARG A 158 -8.81 18.70 -3.35
CA ARG A 158 -7.74 18.09 -2.56
C ARG A 158 -8.25 17.59 -1.21
N THR A 159 -7.73 16.43 -0.81
CA THR A 159 -8.04 15.81 0.48
C THR A 159 -6.94 16.10 1.51
N PRO A 160 -7.21 15.96 2.82
CA PRO A 160 -6.16 16.03 3.85
C PRO A 160 -5.01 15.05 3.62
N GLU A 161 -5.29 13.87 3.05
CA GLU A 161 -4.28 12.90 2.69
C GLU A 161 -3.36 13.40 1.56
N ASP A 162 -3.88 14.12 0.57
CA ASP A 162 -3.08 14.71 -0.51
C ASP A 162 -2.10 15.75 0.05
N LEU A 163 -2.55 16.56 1.00
CA LEU A 163 -1.72 17.54 1.70
C LEU A 163 -0.64 16.84 2.54
N LEU A 164 -1.02 15.78 3.26
CA LEU A 164 -0.08 14.99 4.05
C LEU A 164 1.05 14.43 3.18
N PHE A 165 0.73 13.84 2.03
CA PHE A 165 1.74 13.30 1.12
C PHE A 165 2.65 14.39 0.56
N GLN A 166 2.14 15.58 0.29
CA GLN A 166 2.98 16.71 -0.12
C GLN A 166 3.95 17.11 0.98
N VAL A 167 3.48 17.27 2.21
CA VAL A 167 4.34 17.60 3.38
C VAL A 167 5.37 16.50 3.62
N MET A 168 4.99 15.23 3.49
CA MET A 168 5.93 14.10 3.60
C MET A 168 7.05 14.19 2.56
N LEU A 169 6.73 14.54 1.31
CA LEU A 169 7.73 14.73 0.25
C LEU A 169 8.66 15.91 0.55
N ASP A 170 8.11 17.04 0.98
CA ASP A 170 8.87 18.24 1.30
C ASP A 170 9.84 18.01 2.48
N LEU A 171 9.46 17.19 3.45
CA LEU A 171 10.26 16.79 4.60
C LEU A 171 11.18 15.58 4.33
N GLY A 172 11.12 14.97 3.15
CA GLY A 172 11.90 13.77 2.82
C GLY A 172 11.45 12.52 3.55
N VAL A 173 10.21 12.47 4.05
CA VAL A 173 9.62 11.29 4.69
C VAL A 173 9.23 10.28 3.62
N LEU A 174 9.58 9.02 3.84
CA LEU A 174 9.24 7.96 2.88
C LEU A 174 7.73 7.81 2.73
N LEU A 175 7.24 7.79 1.49
CA LEU A 175 5.81 7.59 1.22
C LEU A 175 5.30 6.20 1.64
N SER A 176 6.20 5.27 1.96
CA SER A 176 5.88 3.96 2.52
C SER A 176 5.80 3.94 4.05
N SER A 177 6.10 5.06 4.72
CA SER A 177 6.05 5.18 6.17
C SER A 177 4.67 4.85 6.72
N LYS A 178 4.63 4.30 7.93
CA LYS A 178 3.39 3.99 8.64
C LYS A 178 2.63 5.29 8.91
N ILE A 179 1.37 5.34 8.55
CA ILE A 179 0.46 6.46 8.84
C ILE A 179 -0.65 5.94 9.73
N GLU A 180 -0.79 6.52 10.89
CA GLU A 180 -1.91 6.29 11.79
C GLU A 180 -2.83 7.50 11.76
N LYS A 181 -4.14 7.26 11.75
CA LYS A 181 -5.17 8.28 11.73
C LYS A 181 -5.99 8.18 12.99
N SER A 182 -6.09 9.27 13.72
CA SER A 182 -6.87 9.39 14.96
C SER A 182 -7.81 10.58 14.89
N THR A 183 -8.76 10.64 15.83
CA THR A 183 -9.64 11.80 15.97
C THR A 183 -9.46 12.37 17.38
N ILE A 184 -9.07 13.64 17.45
CA ILE A 184 -8.85 14.38 18.69
C ILE A 184 -9.69 15.66 18.64
N GLY A 185 -10.51 15.92 19.63
CA GLY A 185 -11.38 17.11 19.66
C GLY A 185 -12.28 17.26 18.42
N GLY A 186 -12.66 16.13 17.78
CA GLY A 186 -13.45 16.12 16.54
C GLY A 186 -12.64 16.43 15.28
N LYS A 187 -11.31 16.58 15.36
CA LYS A 187 -10.40 16.85 14.24
C LYS A 187 -9.62 15.61 13.86
N THR A 188 -9.29 15.48 12.58
CA THR A 188 -8.48 14.39 12.05
C THR A 188 -7.01 14.69 12.26
N VAL A 189 -6.30 13.82 12.98
CA VAL A 189 -4.87 13.92 13.23
C VAL A 189 -4.16 12.72 12.61
N PHE A 190 -3.14 13.00 11.81
CA PHE A 190 -2.25 12.01 11.23
C PHE A 190 -0.98 11.93 12.04
N ASN A 191 -0.56 10.71 12.37
CA ASN A 191 0.73 10.41 12.98
C ASN A 191 1.52 9.54 12.01
N VAL A 192 2.69 10.00 11.62
CA VAL A 192 3.56 9.34 10.65
C VAL A 192 4.84 8.92 11.33
N GLU A 193 5.24 7.65 11.14
CA GLU A 193 6.50 7.07 11.62
C GLU A 193 6.73 7.30 13.11
N ASP A 194 5.79 6.82 13.94
CA ASP A 194 5.85 6.90 15.40
C ASP A 194 6.17 8.32 15.93
N SER A 195 5.40 9.30 15.45
CA SER A 195 5.48 10.72 15.82
C SER A 195 6.63 11.52 15.19
N TYR A 196 7.25 11.03 14.11
CA TYR A 196 8.19 11.86 13.34
C TYR A 196 7.50 13.07 12.69
N LEU A 197 6.26 12.88 12.20
CA LEU A 197 5.41 13.93 11.68
C LEU A 197 4.00 13.76 12.24
N ILE A 198 3.50 14.80 12.89
CA ILE A 198 2.09 14.89 13.29
C ILE A 198 1.45 16.04 12.53
N ALA A 199 0.32 15.80 11.88
CA ALA A 199 -0.36 16.77 11.05
C ALA A 199 -1.88 16.77 11.25
N CYS A 200 -2.46 17.96 11.23
CA CYS A 200 -3.90 18.19 11.20
C CYS A 200 -4.19 19.24 10.12
N PHE A 201 -5.01 18.90 9.15
CA PHE A 201 -5.37 19.80 8.04
C PHE A 201 -6.83 20.29 8.13
N ASP A 202 -7.49 20.02 9.24
CA ASP A 202 -8.86 20.49 9.49
C ASP A 202 -8.86 21.99 9.87
N ASP A 203 -9.90 22.71 9.47
CA ASP A 203 -10.10 24.11 9.86
C ASP A 203 -10.41 24.23 11.35
N ASN A 204 -10.15 25.41 11.92
CA ASN A 204 -10.49 25.76 13.30
C ASN A 204 -9.95 24.75 14.32
N VAL A 205 -8.63 24.44 14.24
CA VAL A 205 -7.94 23.59 15.21
C VAL A 205 -7.99 24.27 16.59
N THR A 206 -8.46 23.54 17.60
CA THR A 206 -8.63 24.05 18.97
C THR A 206 -7.38 23.83 19.81
N ASP A 207 -7.25 24.60 20.91
CA ASP A 207 -6.16 24.43 21.89
C ASP A 207 -6.11 23.02 22.49
N GLU A 208 -7.27 22.35 22.59
CA GLU A 208 -7.35 20.95 23.01
C GLU A 208 -6.59 20.02 22.07
N VAL A 209 -6.77 20.20 20.77
CA VAL A 209 -6.03 19.40 19.74
C VAL A 209 -4.54 19.70 19.81
N ILE A 210 -4.17 20.98 19.89
CA ILE A 210 -2.76 21.41 19.99
C ILE A 210 -2.10 20.80 21.22
N THR A 211 -2.76 20.85 22.36
CA THR A 211 -2.23 20.28 23.62
C THR A 211 -2.11 18.78 23.58
N ALA A 212 -3.01 18.09 22.88
CA ALA A 212 -3.00 16.63 22.79
C ALA A 212 -1.94 16.08 21.84
N ILE A 213 -1.41 16.89 20.90
CA ILE A 213 -0.38 16.49 19.94
C ILE A 213 1.01 17.04 20.28
N ALA A 214 1.13 17.92 21.25
CA ALA A 214 2.39 18.49 21.74
C ALA A 214 3.08 17.54 22.75
#